data_f8d5be390c2958aeaa06d58545fd70b5
#
_entry.id   f8d5be390c2958aeaa06d58545fd70b5
#
_cell.length_a   1.000
_cell.length_b   1.000
_cell.length_c   1.000
_cell.angle_alpha   90.00
_cell.angle_beta   90.00
_cell.angle_gamma   90.00
#
_symmetry.space_group_name_H-M   'P 1'
#
loop_
_entity.id
_entity.type
_entity.pdbx_description
1 polymer ?
#
loop_
_entity_poly.entity_id
_entity_poly.type
_entity_poly.pdbx_seq_one_letter_code
_entity_poly.pdbx_strand_id
1 'polypeptide(L)'
;MVAVEDSLKKLGTDYIDLYQAHRDDPNTPLEETAMVFEELIKAGKVRAIGASNFTAPRLAAALQVSDRLGLARYSSLQPAYNLMQRKDYEGDLAALCERERIGVISHSALAGGFLTGKYRSIADLGKSIRGARMGAWLDAQGLRLLGVLDELAAAHGATPAAIAIAWVLARGVTAPIASATDVSQLQTLLQGASLSLTSEQLATLDQASQR
;
A
#
# COMPACT_ATOMS: atom_id res chain seq x y z
N MET A 1 12.71 19.62 8.55
CA MET A 1 12.53 20.94 7.84
C MET A 1 13.12 20.90 6.41
N VAL A 2 14.40 20.59 6.18
CA VAL A 2 15.00 20.61 4.82
C VAL A 2 14.24 19.74 3.80
N ALA A 3 13.88 18.50 4.16
CA ALA A 3 13.20 17.57 3.26
C ALA A 3 11.83 18.06 2.74
N VAL A 4 11.07 18.79 3.57
CA VAL A 4 9.78 19.35 3.14
C VAL A 4 9.97 20.51 2.18
N GLU A 5 10.98 21.37 2.42
CA GLU A 5 11.30 22.48 1.50
C GLU A 5 11.72 21.95 0.12
N ASP A 6 12.55 20.91 0.09
CA ASP A 6 12.93 20.26 -1.16
C ASP A 6 11.72 19.64 -1.89
N SER A 7 10.77 19.08 -1.15
CA SER A 7 9.54 18.52 -1.71
C SER A 7 8.66 19.63 -2.30
N LEU A 8 8.42 20.71 -1.56
CA LEU A 8 7.64 21.87 -2.03
C LEU A 8 8.24 22.47 -3.30
N LYS A 9 9.56 22.66 -3.31
CA LYS A 9 10.27 23.18 -4.49
C LYS A 9 10.13 22.25 -5.71
N LYS A 10 10.25 20.92 -5.52
CA LYS A 10 10.11 19.96 -6.61
C LYS A 10 8.68 19.86 -7.14
N LEU A 11 7.70 20.00 -6.25
CA LEU A 11 6.28 19.99 -6.60
C LEU A 11 5.80 21.31 -7.21
N GLY A 12 6.55 22.40 -7.05
CA GLY A 12 6.15 23.73 -7.52
C GLY A 12 4.96 24.31 -6.79
N THR A 13 4.84 24.03 -5.48
CA THR A 13 3.72 24.44 -4.62
C THR A 13 4.25 24.96 -3.29
N ASP A 14 3.43 25.70 -2.57
CA ASP A 14 3.70 26.23 -1.22
C ASP A 14 3.15 25.36 -0.09
N TYR A 15 2.33 24.33 -0.40
CA TYR A 15 1.80 23.38 0.58
C TYR A 15 1.73 21.94 0.01
N ILE A 16 1.67 20.96 0.92
CA ILE A 16 1.47 19.54 0.64
C ILE A 16 0.20 19.09 1.35
N ASP A 17 -0.74 18.45 0.62
CA ASP A 17 -1.99 17.98 1.21
C ASP A 17 -1.77 16.84 2.22
N LEU A 18 -0.91 15.87 1.88
CA LEU A 18 -0.56 14.75 2.75
C LEU A 18 0.95 14.51 2.75
N TYR A 19 1.60 14.75 3.88
CA TYR A 19 3.03 14.49 4.07
C TYR A 19 3.24 13.29 4.99
N GLN A 20 3.99 12.30 4.52
CA GLN A 20 4.09 11.01 5.22
C GLN A 20 5.50 10.75 5.75
N ALA A 21 5.58 10.27 7.01
CA ALA A 21 6.79 9.63 7.52
C ALA A 21 7.02 8.33 6.76
N HIS A 22 8.09 8.26 5.95
CA HIS A 22 8.36 7.11 5.07
C HIS A 22 8.62 5.82 5.85
N ARG A 23 9.24 5.93 7.02
CA ARG A 23 9.52 4.83 7.95
C ARG A 23 9.55 5.34 9.37
N ASP A 24 9.25 4.44 10.32
CA ASP A 24 9.57 4.64 11.73
C ASP A 24 11.10 4.61 11.92
N ASP A 25 11.60 5.51 12.74
CA ASP A 25 12.96 5.44 13.28
C ASP A 25 12.87 5.15 14.78
N PRO A 26 13.21 3.92 15.21
CA PRO A 26 13.13 3.55 16.63
C PRO A 26 14.08 4.33 17.54
N ASN A 27 15.11 4.99 16.99
CA ASN A 27 16.07 5.80 17.73
C ASN A 27 15.60 7.25 17.92
N THR A 28 14.57 7.69 17.18
CA THR A 28 14.00 9.02 17.33
C THR A 28 12.74 8.95 18.22
N PRO A 29 12.67 9.74 19.31
CA PRO A 29 11.46 9.84 20.12
C PRO A 29 10.25 10.24 19.27
N LEU A 30 9.10 9.59 19.51
CA LEU A 30 7.87 9.89 18.77
C LEU A 30 7.41 11.32 18.98
N GLU A 31 7.67 11.88 20.15
CA GLU A 31 7.37 13.27 20.51
C GLU A 31 8.09 14.26 19.59
N GLU A 32 9.37 14.03 19.31
CA GLU A 32 10.17 14.91 18.43
C GLU A 32 9.59 14.92 17.00
N THR A 33 9.26 13.75 16.48
CA THR A 33 8.64 13.64 15.15
C THR A 33 7.26 14.33 15.12
N ALA A 34 6.43 14.12 16.15
CA ALA A 34 5.10 14.72 16.24
C ALA A 34 5.18 16.27 16.33
N MET A 35 6.12 16.81 17.11
CA MET A 35 6.31 18.25 17.23
C MET A 35 6.75 18.88 15.90
N VAL A 36 7.69 18.25 15.17
CA VAL A 36 8.12 18.75 13.87
C VAL A 36 6.98 18.75 12.84
N PHE A 37 6.15 17.71 12.83
CA PHE A 37 4.97 17.68 11.96
C PHE A 37 3.95 18.76 12.31
N GLU A 38 3.72 19.01 13.61
CA GLU A 38 2.86 20.09 14.08
C GLU A 38 3.36 21.46 13.63
N GLU A 39 4.69 21.71 13.69
CA GLU A 39 5.29 22.94 13.18
C GLU A 39 5.05 23.13 11.69
N LEU A 40 5.15 22.05 10.89
CA LEU A 40 4.87 22.11 9.46
C LEU A 40 3.41 22.44 9.15
N ILE A 41 2.48 21.90 9.95
CA ILE A 41 1.05 22.20 9.83
C ILE A 41 0.77 23.64 10.22
N LYS A 42 1.29 24.11 11.36
CA LYS A 42 1.14 25.52 11.81
C LYS A 42 1.74 26.52 10.82
N ALA A 43 2.82 26.14 10.15
CA ALA A 43 3.43 26.96 9.09
C ALA A 43 2.63 26.94 7.77
N GLY A 44 1.53 26.17 7.68
CA GLY A 44 0.71 26.04 6.49
C GLY A 44 1.37 25.25 5.34
N LYS A 45 2.53 24.63 5.59
CA LYS A 45 3.28 23.85 4.59
C LYS A 45 2.72 22.45 4.36
N VAL A 46 2.00 21.91 5.34
CA VAL A 46 1.40 20.56 5.31
C VAL A 46 -0.01 20.65 5.84
N ARG A 47 -0.99 20.02 5.16
CA ARG A 47 -2.39 19.99 5.61
C ARG A 47 -2.70 18.79 6.49
N ALA A 48 -2.17 17.62 6.13
CA ALA A 48 -2.37 16.38 6.86
C ALA A 48 -1.06 15.57 6.88
N ILE A 49 -0.91 14.75 7.91
CA ILE A 49 0.25 13.87 8.06
C ILE A 49 -0.16 12.40 8.03
N GLY A 50 0.75 11.55 7.58
CA GLY A 50 0.58 10.11 7.54
C GLY A 50 1.83 9.35 7.94
N ALA A 51 1.65 8.07 8.24
CA ALA A 51 2.71 7.13 8.53
C ALA A 51 2.88 6.11 7.40
N SER A 52 4.09 5.59 7.21
CA SER A 52 4.35 4.49 6.29
C SER A 52 5.31 3.49 6.94
N ASN A 53 5.06 2.21 6.74
CA ASN A 53 5.87 1.12 7.28
C ASN A 53 6.00 1.13 8.83
N PHE A 54 4.93 1.51 9.52
CA PHE A 54 4.81 1.41 10.98
C PHE A 54 4.20 0.07 11.37
N THR A 55 4.64 -0.48 12.48
CA THR A 55 3.95 -1.61 13.14
C THR A 55 2.75 -1.13 13.95
N ALA A 56 1.80 -2.03 14.27
CA ALA A 56 0.64 -1.68 15.08
C ALA A 56 1.01 -1.05 16.44
N PRO A 57 1.96 -1.60 17.23
CA PRO A 57 2.36 -0.98 18.50
C PRO A 57 2.96 0.42 18.32
N ARG A 58 3.79 0.63 17.28
CA ARG A 58 4.43 1.93 17.05
C ARG A 58 3.43 2.98 16.58
N LEU A 59 2.51 2.61 15.70
CA LEU A 59 1.44 3.51 15.27
C LEU A 59 0.54 3.90 16.44
N ALA A 60 0.13 2.92 17.27
CA ALA A 60 -0.66 3.19 18.46
C ALA A 60 0.06 4.13 19.43
N ALA A 61 1.35 3.90 19.69
CA ALA A 61 2.15 4.78 20.54
C ALA A 61 2.26 6.21 19.97
N ALA A 62 2.44 6.36 18.65
CA ALA A 62 2.49 7.67 18.01
C ALA A 62 1.16 8.43 18.14
N LEU A 63 0.02 7.75 17.98
CA LEU A 63 -1.30 8.34 18.19
C LEU A 63 -1.51 8.78 19.63
N GLN A 64 -1.11 7.95 20.61
CA GLN A 64 -1.16 8.30 22.03
C GLN A 64 -0.30 9.52 22.36
N VAL A 65 0.87 9.66 21.76
CA VAL A 65 1.73 10.85 21.91
C VAL A 65 1.02 12.09 21.39
N SER A 66 0.43 12.01 20.19
CA SER A 66 -0.33 13.12 19.61
C SER A 66 -1.49 13.53 20.52
N ASP A 67 -2.27 12.57 21.03
CA ASP A 67 -3.40 12.85 21.93
C ASP A 67 -2.95 13.49 23.25
N ARG A 68 -1.92 12.93 23.87
CA ARG A 68 -1.37 13.42 25.14
C ARG A 68 -0.82 14.84 25.05
N LEU A 69 -0.22 15.19 23.91
CA LEU A 69 0.40 16.50 23.70
C LEU A 69 -0.50 17.50 22.96
N GLY A 70 -1.71 17.09 22.53
CA GLY A 70 -2.62 17.93 21.75
C GLY A 70 -2.07 18.28 20.36
N LEU A 71 -1.30 17.37 19.75
CA LEU A 71 -0.68 17.55 18.44
C LEU A 71 -1.49 16.85 17.34
N ALA A 72 -1.19 17.17 16.07
CA ALA A 72 -1.81 16.53 14.93
C ALA A 72 -1.58 15.01 14.94
N ARG A 73 -2.62 14.25 14.58
CA ARG A 73 -2.59 12.79 14.47
C ARG A 73 -2.30 12.36 13.03
N TYR A 74 -1.66 11.21 12.87
CA TYR A 74 -1.60 10.56 11.56
C TYR A 74 -3.02 10.26 11.06
N SER A 75 -3.34 10.76 9.87
CA SER A 75 -4.64 10.55 9.18
C SER A 75 -4.60 9.39 8.19
N SER A 76 -3.40 8.94 7.82
CA SER A 76 -3.21 7.82 6.90
C SER A 76 -2.07 6.90 7.31
N LEU A 77 -2.18 5.64 6.89
CA LEU A 77 -1.10 4.65 6.93
C LEU A 77 -0.81 4.15 5.51
N GLN A 78 0.47 4.05 5.18
CA GLN A 78 0.92 3.48 3.90
C GLN A 78 1.72 2.19 4.14
N PRO A 79 1.07 1.02 4.27
CA PRO A 79 1.71 -0.27 4.45
C PRO A 79 1.98 -0.96 3.11
N ALA A 80 2.91 -1.93 3.09
CA ALA A 80 2.94 -2.94 2.02
C ALA A 80 1.73 -3.87 2.19
N TYR A 81 0.87 -3.95 1.17
CA TYR A 81 -0.28 -4.85 1.22
C TYR A 81 -0.73 -5.30 -0.17
N ASN A 82 -0.76 -6.60 -0.38
CA ASN A 82 -1.16 -7.27 -1.60
C ASN A 82 -1.34 -8.78 -1.33
N LEU A 83 -1.82 -9.55 -2.31
CA LEU A 83 -2.04 -10.99 -2.21
C LEU A 83 -0.79 -11.82 -1.85
N MET A 84 0.43 -11.30 -2.01
CA MET A 84 1.68 -11.97 -1.63
C MET A 84 2.21 -11.55 -0.26
N GLN A 85 1.76 -10.38 0.25
CA GLN A 85 2.24 -9.76 1.49
C GLN A 85 1.03 -9.28 2.29
N ARG A 86 0.47 -10.16 3.11
CA ARG A 86 -0.75 -9.93 3.88
C ARG A 86 -0.49 -9.74 5.38
N LYS A 87 0.45 -10.53 5.93
CA LYS A 87 0.65 -10.71 7.37
C LYS A 87 0.99 -9.42 8.13
N ASP A 88 1.78 -8.53 7.49
CA ASP A 88 2.25 -7.32 8.18
C ASP A 88 1.15 -6.25 8.35
N TYR A 89 0.08 -6.36 7.58
CA TYR A 89 -1.05 -5.43 7.64
C TYR A 89 -2.31 -6.05 8.27
N GLU A 90 -2.67 -7.26 7.87
CA GLU A 90 -3.86 -7.94 8.39
C GLU A 90 -3.74 -8.25 9.90
N GLY A 91 -4.85 -8.25 10.61
CA GLY A 91 -4.89 -8.41 12.07
C GLY A 91 -4.77 -7.07 12.82
N ASP A 92 -3.82 -6.97 13.74
CA ASP A 92 -3.73 -5.85 14.69
C ASP A 92 -3.58 -4.48 14.03
N LEU A 93 -2.82 -4.39 12.94
CA LEU A 93 -2.59 -3.11 12.26
C LEU A 93 -3.83 -2.64 11.50
N ALA A 94 -4.52 -3.55 10.81
CA ALA A 94 -5.77 -3.25 10.13
C ALA A 94 -6.87 -2.87 11.14
N ALA A 95 -7.01 -3.62 12.23
CA ALA A 95 -7.96 -3.34 13.31
C ALA A 95 -7.67 -1.98 13.98
N LEU A 96 -6.40 -1.62 14.14
CA LEU A 96 -6.00 -0.31 14.65
C LEU A 96 -6.44 0.81 13.68
N CYS A 97 -6.15 0.67 12.40
CA CYS A 97 -6.52 1.66 11.38
C CYS A 97 -8.04 1.88 11.33
N GLU A 98 -8.82 0.80 11.38
CA GLU A 98 -10.29 0.86 11.40
C GLU A 98 -10.80 1.60 12.65
N ARG A 99 -10.35 1.19 13.83
CA ARG A 99 -10.76 1.79 15.11
C ARG A 99 -10.41 3.27 15.20
N GLU A 100 -9.23 3.65 14.74
CA GLU A 100 -8.72 5.03 14.78
C GLU A 100 -9.13 5.87 13.56
N ARG A 101 -9.89 5.28 12.61
CA ARG A 101 -10.34 5.91 11.36
C ARG A 101 -9.18 6.45 10.51
N ILE A 102 -8.10 5.68 10.43
CA ILE A 102 -6.92 6.00 9.63
C ILE A 102 -7.14 5.46 8.21
N GLY A 103 -7.06 6.34 7.21
CA GLY A 103 -7.13 5.94 5.80
C GLY A 103 -5.92 5.10 5.40
N VAL A 104 -6.14 4.02 4.64
CA VAL A 104 -5.05 3.13 4.24
C VAL A 104 -4.74 3.30 2.75
N ILE A 105 -3.49 3.63 2.45
CA ILE A 105 -2.98 3.80 1.08
C ILE A 105 -1.90 2.74 0.88
N SER A 106 -2.26 1.54 0.42
CA SER A 106 -1.31 0.43 0.35
C SER A 106 -0.30 0.60 -0.79
N HIS A 107 1.00 0.42 -0.50
CA HIS A 107 2.00 0.35 -1.56
C HIS A 107 2.23 -1.09 -2.02
N SER A 108 2.90 -1.23 -3.19
CA SER A 108 3.24 -2.52 -3.79
C SER A 108 2.01 -3.39 -4.13
N ALA A 109 0.87 -2.79 -4.45
CA ALA A 109 -0.40 -3.50 -4.69
C ALA A 109 -0.30 -4.66 -5.70
N LEU A 110 0.62 -4.59 -6.65
CA LEU A 110 0.90 -5.66 -7.63
C LEU A 110 2.15 -6.50 -7.30
N ALA A 111 2.63 -6.48 -6.03
CA ALA A 111 3.79 -7.25 -5.59
C ALA A 111 4.99 -7.08 -6.55
N GLY A 112 5.41 -5.83 -6.81
CA GLY A 112 6.51 -5.54 -7.74
C GLY A 112 6.27 -5.94 -9.20
N GLY A 113 5.04 -6.31 -9.55
CA GLY A 113 4.63 -6.78 -10.86
C GLY A 113 4.44 -8.30 -10.95
N PHE A 114 4.62 -9.06 -9.86
CA PHE A 114 4.36 -10.50 -9.84
C PHE A 114 2.89 -10.82 -10.14
N LEU A 115 1.97 -10.11 -9.53
CA LEU A 115 0.52 -10.30 -9.69
C LEU A 115 -0.04 -9.86 -11.05
N THR A 116 0.80 -9.35 -11.94
CA THR A 116 0.42 -9.16 -13.35
C THR A 116 0.41 -10.46 -14.16
N GLY A 117 0.95 -11.54 -13.58
CA GLY A 117 1.06 -12.84 -14.25
C GLY A 117 2.17 -12.97 -15.28
N LYS A 118 3.02 -11.96 -15.48
CA LYS A 118 4.10 -11.99 -16.49
C LYS A 118 5.29 -12.86 -16.11
N TYR A 119 5.41 -13.25 -14.85
CA TYR A 119 6.46 -14.15 -14.35
C TYR A 119 5.87 -15.51 -14.03
N ARG A 120 6.18 -16.52 -14.82
CA ARG A 120 5.71 -17.91 -14.66
C ARG A 120 6.83 -18.90 -14.45
N SER A 121 8.06 -18.49 -14.76
CA SER A 121 9.26 -19.30 -14.66
C SER A 121 10.49 -18.42 -14.41
N ILE A 122 11.61 -19.05 -14.08
CA ILE A 122 12.90 -18.36 -13.90
C ILE A 122 13.32 -17.64 -15.20
N ALA A 123 12.97 -18.16 -16.37
CA ALA A 123 13.27 -17.55 -17.67
C ALA A 123 12.58 -16.18 -17.85
N ASP A 124 11.50 -15.93 -17.12
CA ASP A 124 10.76 -14.67 -17.20
C ASP A 124 11.37 -13.52 -16.36
N LEU A 125 12.33 -13.82 -15.49
CA LEU A 125 12.89 -12.84 -14.55
C LEU A 125 13.59 -11.66 -15.25
N GLY A 126 14.02 -11.85 -16.49
CA GLY A 126 14.60 -10.79 -17.33
C GLY A 126 13.59 -9.79 -17.90
N LYS A 127 12.28 -10.03 -17.80
CA LYS A 127 11.23 -9.16 -18.39
C LYS A 127 11.15 -7.74 -17.83
N SER A 128 11.75 -7.47 -16.68
CA SER A 128 11.86 -6.12 -16.14
C SER A 128 13.01 -6.01 -15.13
N ILE A 129 13.42 -4.75 -14.82
CA ILE A 129 14.45 -4.44 -13.81
C ILE A 129 14.11 -5.05 -12.44
N ARG A 130 12.82 -5.18 -12.09
CA ARG A 130 12.36 -5.76 -10.81
C ARG A 130 12.28 -7.28 -10.84
N GLY A 131 12.41 -7.91 -12.01
CA GLY A 131 12.16 -9.35 -12.19
C GLY A 131 13.06 -10.24 -11.35
N ALA A 132 14.33 -9.89 -11.15
CA ALA A 132 15.26 -10.67 -10.32
C ALA A 132 14.72 -10.93 -8.90
N ARG A 133 13.92 -10.02 -8.34
CA ARG A 133 13.30 -10.15 -7.00
C ARG A 133 12.07 -11.06 -6.99
N MET A 134 11.51 -11.38 -8.15
CA MET A 134 10.28 -12.19 -8.27
C MET A 134 10.55 -13.67 -8.12
N GLY A 135 11.81 -14.11 -8.25
CA GLY A 135 12.19 -15.53 -8.13
C GLY A 135 11.74 -16.17 -6.81
N ALA A 136 11.77 -15.42 -5.70
CA ALA A 136 11.31 -15.90 -4.39
C ALA A 136 9.80 -16.23 -4.34
N TRP A 137 9.00 -15.75 -5.27
CA TRP A 137 7.56 -15.98 -5.34
C TRP A 137 7.16 -17.01 -6.42
N LEU A 138 8.13 -17.51 -7.22
CA LEU A 138 7.93 -18.58 -8.19
C LEU A 138 7.95 -19.97 -7.52
N ASP A 139 7.31 -20.09 -6.38
CA ASP A 139 7.06 -21.36 -5.70
C ASP A 139 5.68 -21.94 -6.08
N ALA A 140 5.38 -23.13 -5.60
CA ALA A 140 4.12 -23.81 -5.88
C ALA A 140 2.89 -22.98 -5.46
N GLN A 141 3.02 -22.19 -4.42
CA GLN A 141 1.92 -21.35 -3.91
C GLN A 141 1.74 -20.08 -4.75
N GLY A 142 2.82 -19.40 -5.09
CA GLY A 142 2.75 -18.24 -5.99
C GLY A 142 2.17 -18.60 -7.35
N LEU A 143 2.57 -19.75 -7.91
CA LEU A 143 2.02 -20.24 -9.18
C LEU A 143 0.54 -20.63 -9.08
N ARG A 144 0.10 -21.25 -7.97
CA ARG A 144 -1.34 -21.49 -7.73
C ARG A 144 -2.12 -20.20 -7.68
N LEU A 145 -1.64 -19.20 -6.93
CA LEU A 145 -2.29 -17.89 -6.87
C LEU A 145 -2.41 -17.24 -8.25
N LEU A 146 -1.36 -17.32 -9.06
CA LEU A 146 -1.42 -16.83 -10.45
C LEU A 146 -2.44 -17.58 -11.29
N GLY A 147 -2.62 -18.89 -11.09
CA GLY A 147 -3.68 -19.67 -11.74
C GLY A 147 -5.07 -19.19 -11.38
N VAL A 148 -5.34 -18.96 -10.09
CA VAL A 148 -6.62 -18.40 -9.61
C VAL A 148 -6.87 -17.01 -10.18
N LEU A 149 -5.83 -16.17 -10.26
CA LEU A 149 -5.96 -14.84 -10.87
C LEU A 149 -6.28 -14.94 -12.38
N ASP A 150 -5.73 -15.91 -13.10
CA ASP A 150 -6.02 -16.14 -14.53
C ASP A 150 -7.48 -16.57 -14.74
N GLU A 151 -7.98 -17.50 -13.92
CA GLU A 151 -9.37 -17.98 -13.97
C GLU A 151 -10.37 -16.85 -13.72
N LEU A 152 -10.15 -16.05 -12.67
CA LEU A 152 -10.99 -14.92 -12.36
C LEU A 152 -10.88 -13.80 -13.41
N ALA A 153 -9.69 -13.55 -13.93
CA ALA A 153 -9.48 -12.58 -15.01
C ALA A 153 -10.26 -12.97 -16.26
N ALA A 154 -10.23 -14.25 -16.66
CA ALA A 154 -11.01 -14.75 -17.79
C ALA A 154 -12.52 -14.61 -17.54
N ALA A 155 -13.03 -14.93 -16.35
CA ALA A 155 -14.43 -14.82 -15.99
C ALA A 155 -14.96 -13.37 -16.05
N HIS A 156 -14.10 -12.38 -15.77
CA HIS A 156 -14.45 -10.96 -15.76
C HIS A 156 -14.07 -10.21 -17.04
N GLY A 157 -13.46 -10.88 -18.06
CA GLY A 157 -12.91 -10.17 -19.21
C GLY A 157 -11.83 -9.14 -18.81
N ALA A 158 -11.05 -9.45 -17.79
CA ALA A 158 -10.08 -8.57 -17.16
C ALA A 158 -8.67 -9.17 -17.22
N THR A 159 -7.72 -8.56 -16.53
CA THR A 159 -6.36 -9.05 -16.38
C THR A 159 -6.10 -9.49 -14.93
N PRO A 160 -5.11 -10.38 -14.66
CA PRO A 160 -4.69 -10.71 -13.29
C PRO A 160 -4.39 -9.49 -12.42
N ALA A 161 -3.78 -8.46 -13.00
CA ALA A 161 -3.49 -7.21 -12.30
C ALA A 161 -4.78 -6.47 -11.88
N ALA A 162 -5.81 -6.44 -12.73
CA ALA A 162 -7.09 -5.82 -12.40
C ALA A 162 -7.78 -6.56 -11.24
N ILE A 163 -7.78 -7.91 -11.25
CA ILE A 163 -8.30 -8.73 -10.16
C ILE A 163 -7.54 -8.46 -8.84
N ALA A 164 -6.21 -8.38 -8.90
CA ALA A 164 -5.38 -8.10 -7.72
C ALA A 164 -5.68 -6.71 -7.12
N ILE A 165 -5.88 -5.68 -7.94
CA ILE A 165 -6.28 -4.33 -7.49
C ILE A 165 -7.68 -4.36 -6.87
N ALA A 166 -8.66 -5.02 -7.53
CA ALA A 166 -10.02 -5.16 -7.02
C ALA A 166 -10.04 -5.87 -5.65
N TRP A 167 -9.21 -6.91 -5.48
CA TRP A 167 -9.10 -7.60 -4.19
C TRP A 167 -8.59 -6.66 -3.09
N VAL A 168 -7.54 -5.86 -3.34
CA VAL A 168 -7.00 -4.91 -2.35
C VAL A 168 -8.08 -3.90 -1.92
N LEU A 169 -8.83 -3.36 -2.88
CA LEU A 169 -9.93 -2.42 -2.60
C LEU A 169 -11.06 -3.07 -1.79
N ALA A 170 -11.40 -4.33 -2.09
CA ALA A 170 -12.42 -5.07 -1.35
C ALA A 170 -12.02 -5.35 0.12
N ARG A 171 -10.75 -5.14 0.51
CA ARG A 171 -10.25 -5.24 1.89
C ARG A 171 -10.31 -3.93 2.67
N GLY A 172 -11.06 -2.93 2.21
CA GLY A 172 -11.22 -1.66 2.91
C GLY A 172 -10.02 -0.71 2.77
N VAL A 173 -9.09 -1.01 1.87
CA VAL A 173 -8.00 -0.08 1.54
C VAL A 173 -8.58 1.12 0.80
N THR A 174 -8.26 2.33 1.27
CA THR A 174 -8.75 3.58 0.68
C THR A 174 -8.27 3.76 -0.76
N ALA A 175 -6.98 3.48 -1.00
CA ALA A 175 -6.37 3.56 -2.32
C ALA A 175 -5.14 2.66 -2.43
N PRO A 176 -5.06 1.73 -3.40
CA PRO A 176 -3.84 1.00 -3.71
C PRO A 176 -2.91 1.85 -4.58
N ILE A 177 -1.61 1.84 -4.27
CA ILE A 177 -0.59 2.47 -5.10
C ILE A 177 -0.09 1.45 -6.12
N ALA A 178 -0.27 1.77 -7.39
CA ALA A 178 0.28 1.04 -8.50
C ALA A 178 0.83 2.01 -9.55
N SER A 179 1.80 1.58 -10.34
CA SER A 179 2.37 2.37 -11.42
C SER A 179 2.19 1.68 -12.77
N ALA A 180 1.94 2.48 -13.81
CA ALA A 180 1.88 2.07 -15.18
C ALA A 180 3.01 2.75 -15.98
N THR A 181 3.59 2.05 -16.96
CA THR A 181 4.61 2.59 -17.87
C THR A 181 4.06 2.88 -19.27
N ASP A 182 2.82 2.47 -19.51
CA ASP A 182 2.08 2.73 -20.75
C ASP A 182 0.57 2.85 -20.47
N VAL A 183 -0.17 3.33 -21.49
CA VAL A 183 -1.62 3.57 -21.40
C VAL A 183 -2.41 2.28 -21.15
N SER A 184 -2.00 1.17 -21.73
CA SER A 184 -2.68 -0.13 -21.58
C SER A 184 -2.63 -0.62 -20.13
N GLN A 185 -1.46 -0.49 -19.48
CA GLN A 185 -1.32 -0.78 -18.05
C GLN A 185 -2.18 0.14 -17.19
N LEU A 186 -2.24 1.44 -17.52
CA LEU A 186 -3.11 2.37 -16.79
C LEU A 186 -4.59 1.98 -16.91
N GLN A 187 -5.06 1.62 -18.12
CA GLN A 187 -6.42 1.13 -18.34
C GLN A 187 -6.72 -0.12 -17.49
N THR A 188 -5.76 -1.04 -17.40
CA THR A 188 -5.85 -2.23 -16.52
C THR A 188 -6.04 -1.83 -15.04
N LEU A 189 -5.29 -0.86 -14.54
CA LEU A 189 -5.42 -0.39 -13.16
C LEU A 189 -6.79 0.25 -12.92
N LEU A 190 -7.27 1.07 -13.85
CA LEU A 190 -8.59 1.71 -13.77
C LEU A 190 -9.73 0.68 -13.84
N GLN A 191 -9.59 -0.36 -14.69
CA GLN A 191 -10.52 -1.49 -14.71
C GLN A 191 -10.59 -2.17 -13.34
N GLY A 192 -9.43 -2.47 -12.73
CA GLY A 192 -9.37 -3.05 -11.39
C GLY A 192 -10.02 -2.19 -10.31
N ALA A 193 -9.93 -0.86 -10.43
CA ALA A 193 -10.55 0.06 -9.49
C ALA A 193 -12.09 0.08 -9.57
N SER A 194 -12.66 -0.30 -10.70
CA SER A 194 -14.13 -0.36 -10.93
C SER A 194 -14.72 -1.77 -10.87
N LEU A 195 -13.87 -2.80 -10.76
CA LEU A 195 -14.30 -4.20 -10.78
C LEU A 195 -14.75 -4.64 -9.38
N SER A 196 -15.91 -5.32 -9.33
CA SER A 196 -16.43 -5.90 -8.10
C SER A 196 -16.24 -7.42 -8.07
N LEU A 197 -15.66 -7.96 -7.03
CA LEU A 197 -15.50 -9.39 -6.79
C LEU A 197 -16.61 -9.88 -5.85
N THR A 198 -17.14 -11.08 -6.12
CA THR A 198 -18.10 -11.72 -5.20
C THR A 198 -17.41 -12.21 -3.93
N SER A 199 -18.19 -12.47 -2.87
CA SER A 199 -17.65 -13.02 -1.63
C SER A 199 -16.96 -14.38 -1.84
N GLU A 200 -17.43 -15.20 -2.75
CA GLU A 200 -16.83 -16.47 -3.11
C GLU A 200 -15.47 -16.30 -3.80
N GLN A 201 -15.40 -15.35 -4.76
CA GLN A 201 -14.15 -15.01 -5.45
C GLN A 201 -13.10 -14.44 -4.48
N LEU A 202 -13.53 -13.58 -3.54
CA LEU A 202 -12.67 -13.07 -2.47
C LEU A 202 -12.14 -14.20 -1.60
N ALA A 203 -13.01 -15.14 -1.18
CA ALA A 203 -12.61 -16.30 -0.36
C ALA A 203 -11.61 -17.21 -1.11
N THR A 204 -11.81 -17.41 -2.43
CA THR A 204 -10.88 -18.18 -3.27
C THR A 204 -9.50 -17.53 -3.34
N LEU A 205 -9.43 -16.21 -3.55
CA LEU A 205 -8.19 -15.45 -3.54
C LEU A 205 -7.51 -15.48 -2.17
N ASP A 206 -8.30 -15.37 -1.09
CA ASP A 206 -7.79 -15.44 0.28
C ASP A 206 -7.13 -16.79 0.55
N GLN A 207 -7.79 -17.89 0.18
CA GLN A 207 -7.25 -19.22 0.35
C GLN A 207 -5.97 -19.44 -0.49
N ALA A 208 -5.97 -18.99 -1.74
CA ALA A 208 -4.81 -19.12 -2.63
C ALA A 208 -3.60 -18.29 -2.17
N SER A 209 -3.82 -17.20 -1.45
CA SER A 209 -2.79 -16.26 -0.99
C SER A 209 -2.33 -16.48 0.46
N GLN A 210 -2.83 -17.48 1.18
CA GLN A 210 -2.38 -17.83 2.53
C GLN A 210 -0.92 -18.33 2.48
N ARG A 211 -0.02 -17.67 3.20
CA ARG A 211 1.41 -18.01 3.33
C ARG A 211 1.84 -18.14 4.79
#